data_c3c3ad016932f44f32ec77f7fa04a698
#
_entry.id   c3c3ad016932f44f32ec77f7fa04a698
#
_cell.length_a   1.000
_cell.length_b   1.000
_cell.length_c   1.000
_cell.angle_alpha   90.00
_cell.angle_beta   90.00
_cell.angle_gamma   90.00
#
_symmetry.space_group_name_H-M   'P 1'
#
loop_
_entity.id
_entity.type
_entity.pdbx_description
1 polymer ?
#
loop_
_entity_poly.entity_id
_entity_poly.type
_entity_poly.pdbx_seq_one_letter_code
_entity_poly.pdbx_strand_id
1 'polypeptide(L)'
;MDATVEARILDLLLELREKTGISIVFISHDLGAVARIADRVAVMYAGKIIEIGTAEDVYYDPRHPYTWGLLSSLPVFAGEKGELNPIPGMPPSLLDPPPGDAFAVRNPQALAIDYEQTPPMFKVSDTHYAATWLLDERAPKIEKPSILKERLQENSGRKQKPDKKEMSFLQKTEQKQAPVLIEARNLKQHFRIRSDYTIHAVDDVSFRIREGEIMALVGETGCGKSTTARTLAGIYRPTGGEIFYQGARVPDKKDPFGMRKKMQTEIQMIFQDSGAALNPRMSIRQIMLEPVKISRRIRDREMLENRLREILKETGLDESILAKKPGELSGGQRQRVAIGRSLLMEPRLIIADEPIASLDISIQAQIVMLFKKLQQEKRFSFLFIAHDLSMVRFLSDTTGVMKNGKLVEMAPTKELFENPQHPYTQSLLSAIHIPDPLEERKRRLIEYEEPQSLGEGWKELSACHCVRI
;
A
#
# COMPACT_ATOMS: atom_id res chain seq x y z
N MET A 1 6.87 -10.37 -3.82
CA MET A 1 7.94 -11.01 -2.99
C MET A 1 8.05 -10.21 -1.71
N ASP A 2 8.53 -10.82 -0.62
CA ASP A 2 8.80 -10.07 0.60
C ASP A 2 10.05 -9.21 0.42
N ALA A 3 10.08 -8.02 1.01
CA ALA A 3 11.20 -7.07 0.86
C ALA A 3 12.57 -7.68 1.20
N THR A 4 12.64 -8.52 2.25
CA THR A 4 13.87 -9.22 2.65
C THR A 4 14.33 -10.25 1.61
N VAL A 5 13.40 -10.99 1.02
CA VAL A 5 13.68 -11.98 -0.04
C VAL A 5 14.06 -11.26 -1.33
N GLU A 6 13.33 -10.20 -1.69
CA GLU A 6 13.62 -9.39 -2.88
C GLU A 6 15.03 -8.80 -2.83
N ALA A 7 15.38 -8.18 -1.71
CA ALA A 7 16.68 -7.58 -1.52
C ALA A 7 17.84 -8.62 -1.63
N ARG A 8 17.67 -9.83 -1.07
CA ARG A 8 18.64 -10.92 -1.22
C ARG A 8 18.77 -11.41 -2.67
N ILE A 9 17.64 -11.49 -3.40
CA ILE A 9 17.66 -11.85 -4.83
C ILE A 9 18.41 -10.80 -5.64
N LEU A 10 18.21 -9.51 -5.37
CA LEU A 10 18.93 -8.43 -6.04
C LEU A 10 20.44 -8.53 -5.78
N ASP A 11 20.85 -8.78 -4.55
CA ASP A 11 22.26 -8.97 -4.21
C ASP A 11 22.86 -10.16 -4.95
N LEU A 12 22.14 -11.29 -4.98
CA LEU A 12 22.57 -12.47 -5.73
C LEU A 12 22.71 -12.19 -7.24
N LEU A 13 21.78 -11.42 -7.82
CA LEU A 13 21.84 -11.02 -9.23
C LEU A 13 23.08 -10.13 -9.52
N LEU A 14 23.39 -9.19 -8.61
CA LEU A 14 24.59 -8.36 -8.70
C LEU A 14 25.87 -9.19 -8.63
N GLU A 15 25.97 -10.11 -7.67
CA GLU A 15 27.11 -11.03 -7.57
C GLU A 15 27.26 -11.90 -8.83
N LEU A 16 26.15 -12.41 -9.35
CA LEU A 16 26.16 -13.24 -10.56
C LEU A 16 26.68 -12.43 -11.76
N ARG A 17 26.20 -11.18 -11.90
CA ARG A 17 26.69 -10.27 -12.95
C ARG A 17 28.19 -10.01 -12.85
N GLU A 18 28.70 -9.74 -11.65
CA GLU A 18 30.14 -9.51 -11.43
C GLU A 18 30.99 -10.76 -11.75
N LYS A 19 30.51 -11.94 -11.35
CA LYS A 19 31.27 -13.20 -11.53
C LYS A 19 31.25 -13.70 -12.98
N THR A 20 30.16 -13.49 -13.71
CA THR A 20 29.98 -14.11 -15.03
C THR A 20 30.00 -13.12 -16.20
N GLY A 21 29.92 -11.80 -15.92
CA GLY A 21 29.86 -10.77 -16.97
C GLY A 21 28.55 -10.75 -17.78
N ILE A 22 27.48 -11.40 -17.29
CA ILE A 22 26.19 -11.42 -17.99
C ILE A 22 25.53 -10.05 -17.98
N SER A 23 24.75 -9.76 -19.02
CA SER A 23 23.84 -8.62 -19.05
C SER A 23 22.47 -9.03 -18.54
N ILE A 24 21.85 -8.18 -17.71
CA ILE A 24 20.55 -8.44 -17.09
C ILE A 24 19.53 -7.41 -17.58
N VAL A 25 18.38 -7.86 -18.06
CA VAL A 25 17.20 -7.01 -18.25
C VAL A 25 16.27 -7.26 -17.09
N PHE A 26 16.14 -6.25 -16.22
CA PHE A 26 15.33 -6.31 -15.02
C PHE A 26 14.04 -5.51 -15.23
N ILE A 27 12.88 -6.15 -15.06
CA ILE A 27 11.56 -5.52 -15.20
C ILE A 27 10.91 -5.47 -13.82
N SER A 28 10.66 -4.28 -13.34
CA SER A 28 10.01 -4.05 -12.04
C SER A 28 9.20 -2.75 -12.07
N HIS A 29 8.21 -2.70 -11.21
CA HIS A 29 7.51 -1.46 -10.87
C HIS A 29 8.09 -0.81 -9.60
N ASP A 30 8.96 -1.50 -8.86
CA ASP A 30 9.63 -0.94 -7.69
C ASP A 30 10.86 -0.12 -8.13
N LEU A 31 10.73 1.20 -8.03
CA LEU A 31 11.81 2.13 -8.39
C LEU A 31 13.01 2.04 -7.46
N GLY A 32 12.82 1.62 -6.20
CA GLY A 32 13.94 1.41 -5.28
C GLY A 32 14.76 0.18 -5.67
N ALA A 33 14.11 -0.93 -6.03
CA ALA A 33 14.78 -2.13 -6.56
C ALA A 33 15.52 -1.84 -7.87
N VAL A 34 14.90 -1.04 -8.78
CA VAL A 34 15.56 -0.59 -10.01
C VAL A 34 16.78 0.29 -9.71
N ALA A 35 16.68 1.22 -8.74
CA ALA A 35 17.80 2.07 -8.32
C ALA A 35 19.01 1.27 -7.83
N ARG A 36 18.79 0.10 -7.19
CA ARG A 36 19.83 -0.78 -6.69
C ARG A 36 20.61 -1.48 -7.80
N ILE A 37 19.93 -2.01 -8.83
CA ILE A 37 20.55 -2.95 -9.79
C ILE A 37 20.87 -2.32 -11.15
N ALA A 38 20.10 -1.31 -11.59
CA ALA A 38 20.15 -0.85 -12.97
C ALA A 38 21.27 0.17 -13.22
N ASP A 39 22.05 -0.02 -14.30
CA ASP A 39 22.97 0.98 -14.82
C ASP A 39 22.22 1.98 -15.72
N ARG A 40 21.24 1.47 -16.50
CA ARG A 40 20.36 2.24 -17.37
C ARG A 40 18.89 1.92 -17.09
N VAL A 41 18.05 2.92 -17.20
CA VAL A 41 16.61 2.80 -16.94
C VAL A 41 15.83 3.21 -18.18
N ALA A 42 14.87 2.38 -18.58
CA ALA A 42 13.89 2.70 -19.58
C ALA A 42 12.50 2.75 -18.93
N VAL A 43 11.86 3.92 -18.93
CA VAL A 43 10.51 4.12 -18.42
C VAL A 43 9.52 3.82 -19.52
N MET A 44 8.55 2.93 -19.23
CA MET A 44 7.51 2.53 -20.19
C MET A 44 6.14 3.03 -19.76
N TYR A 45 5.35 3.48 -20.72
CA TYR A 45 3.95 3.81 -20.54
C TYR A 45 3.14 3.39 -21.76
N ALA A 46 1.99 2.77 -21.54
CA ALA A 46 1.08 2.33 -22.63
C ALA A 46 1.80 1.57 -23.78
N GLY A 47 2.74 0.67 -23.44
CA GLY A 47 3.48 -0.16 -24.40
C GLY A 47 4.62 0.55 -25.13
N LYS A 48 4.92 1.82 -24.83
CA LYS A 48 6.01 2.58 -25.44
C LYS A 48 7.08 2.95 -24.41
N ILE A 49 8.35 3.01 -24.83
CA ILE A 49 9.41 3.64 -24.04
C ILE A 49 9.23 5.14 -24.20
N ILE A 50 9.06 5.84 -23.09
CA ILE A 50 8.83 7.29 -23.04
C ILE A 50 10.03 8.09 -22.53
N GLU A 51 10.92 7.44 -21.80
CA GLU A 51 12.17 8.02 -21.33
C GLU A 51 13.21 6.92 -21.13
N ILE A 52 14.46 7.18 -21.51
CA ILE A 52 15.58 6.24 -21.33
C ILE A 52 16.86 7.01 -21.07
N GLY A 53 17.63 6.57 -20.08
CA GLY A 53 18.91 7.18 -19.69
C GLY A 53 19.71 6.29 -18.76
N THR A 54 20.80 6.82 -18.24
CA THR A 54 21.47 6.20 -17.06
C THR A 54 20.51 6.25 -15.86
N ALA A 55 20.77 5.46 -14.84
CA ALA A 55 19.99 5.55 -13.61
C ALA A 55 20.01 6.98 -13.05
N GLU A 56 21.17 7.62 -13.06
CA GLU A 56 21.34 9.00 -12.62
C GLU A 56 20.50 9.98 -13.46
N ASP A 57 20.48 9.83 -14.79
CA ASP A 57 19.66 10.70 -15.68
C ASP A 57 18.19 10.65 -15.30
N VAL A 58 17.64 9.44 -15.16
CA VAL A 58 16.20 9.23 -14.94
C VAL A 58 15.78 9.60 -13.52
N TYR A 59 16.62 9.31 -12.49
CA TYR A 59 16.27 9.61 -11.11
C TYR A 59 16.54 11.06 -10.70
N TYR A 60 17.59 11.70 -11.23
CA TYR A 60 17.97 13.05 -10.82
C TYR A 60 17.60 14.14 -11.83
N ASP A 61 17.48 13.79 -13.12
CA ASP A 61 17.10 14.74 -14.16
C ASP A 61 15.96 14.24 -15.07
N PRO A 62 14.86 13.66 -14.50
CA PRO A 62 13.76 13.16 -15.30
C PRO A 62 13.19 14.26 -16.23
N ARG A 63 12.82 13.91 -17.44
CA ARG A 63 12.34 14.83 -18.47
C ARG A 63 10.89 14.63 -18.85
N HIS A 64 10.39 13.41 -18.79
CA HIS A 64 9.02 13.11 -19.14
C HIS A 64 8.06 13.37 -17.98
N PRO A 65 6.90 14.04 -18.18
CA PRO A 65 5.93 14.31 -17.11
C PRO A 65 5.40 13.05 -16.39
N TYR A 66 5.32 11.91 -17.08
CA TYR A 66 4.98 10.64 -16.43
C TYR A 66 6.05 10.20 -15.42
N THR A 67 7.33 10.33 -15.77
CA THR A 67 8.45 10.02 -14.86
C THR A 67 8.44 10.94 -13.63
N TRP A 68 8.11 12.22 -13.81
CA TRP A 68 7.91 13.14 -12.70
C TRP A 68 6.79 12.68 -11.77
N GLY A 69 5.64 12.32 -12.34
CA GLY A 69 4.51 11.82 -11.58
C GLY A 69 4.82 10.49 -10.88
N LEU A 70 5.55 9.60 -11.56
CA LEU A 70 5.93 8.29 -11.02
C LEU A 70 6.83 8.44 -9.78
N LEU A 71 7.88 9.27 -9.88
CA LEU A 71 8.76 9.58 -8.75
C LEU A 71 8.00 10.32 -7.63
N SER A 72 7.21 11.34 -7.98
CA SER A 72 6.45 12.13 -6.98
C SER A 72 5.36 11.31 -6.26
N SER A 73 4.96 10.17 -6.81
CA SER A 73 3.98 9.27 -6.18
C SER A 73 4.58 8.40 -5.06
N LEU A 74 5.90 8.37 -4.93
CA LEU A 74 6.57 7.58 -3.90
C LEU A 74 6.45 8.24 -2.52
N PRO A 75 6.25 7.46 -1.44
CA PRO A 75 6.12 7.99 -0.09
C PRO A 75 7.34 8.80 0.39
N VAL A 76 8.50 8.51 -0.15
CA VAL A 76 9.75 9.20 0.16
C VAL A 76 9.75 10.66 -0.34
N PHE A 77 8.93 10.95 -1.35
CA PHE A 77 8.70 12.28 -1.90
C PHE A 77 7.40 12.93 -1.40
N ALA A 78 6.79 12.42 -0.32
CA ALA A 78 5.65 13.07 0.29
C ALA A 78 6.03 14.49 0.74
N GLY A 79 5.18 15.47 0.41
CA GLY A 79 5.41 16.88 0.76
C GLY A 79 5.38 17.12 2.27
N GLU A 80 5.69 18.35 2.71
CA GLU A 80 5.71 18.75 4.13
C GLU A 80 4.41 18.44 4.88
N LYS A 81 3.28 18.45 4.18
CA LYS A 81 1.96 18.08 4.73
C LYS A 81 1.72 16.56 4.78
N GLY A 82 2.71 15.74 4.38
CA GLY A 82 2.54 14.28 4.30
C GLY A 82 1.47 13.88 3.27
N GLU A 83 1.39 14.57 2.14
CA GLU A 83 0.51 14.23 1.03
C GLU A 83 1.32 13.60 -0.09
N LEU A 84 0.83 12.46 -0.61
CA LEU A 84 1.36 11.87 -1.85
C LEU A 84 0.82 12.66 -3.04
N ASN A 85 1.62 12.75 -4.10
CA ASN A 85 1.21 13.37 -5.36
C ASN A 85 0.96 12.28 -6.43
N PRO A 86 -0.17 11.56 -6.36
CA PRO A 86 -0.45 10.51 -7.32
C PRO A 86 -0.72 11.08 -8.71
N ILE A 87 -0.32 10.35 -9.73
CA ILE A 87 -0.66 10.70 -11.11
C ILE A 87 -2.19 10.65 -11.27
N PRO A 88 -2.85 11.71 -11.77
CA PRO A 88 -4.30 11.74 -11.89
C PRO A 88 -4.83 10.74 -12.92
N GLY A 89 -6.11 10.39 -12.82
CA GLY A 89 -6.81 9.55 -13.78
C GLY A 89 -6.32 8.10 -13.85
N MET A 90 -6.78 7.38 -14.86
CA MET A 90 -6.46 5.98 -15.11
C MET A 90 -5.66 5.83 -16.41
N PRO A 91 -4.79 4.80 -16.54
CA PRO A 91 -4.14 4.50 -17.82
C PRO A 91 -5.15 4.29 -18.94
N PRO A 92 -4.84 4.69 -20.18
CA PRO A 92 -5.72 4.50 -21.33
C PRO A 92 -5.89 3.01 -21.65
N SER A 93 -6.99 2.69 -22.35
CA SER A 93 -7.17 1.36 -22.91
C SER A 93 -6.20 1.15 -24.09
N LEU A 94 -5.49 0.02 -24.08
CA LEU A 94 -4.63 -0.36 -25.21
C LEU A 94 -5.41 -0.96 -26.37
N LEU A 95 -6.71 -1.26 -26.17
CA LEU A 95 -7.59 -1.72 -27.27
C LEU A 95 -7.94 -0.59 -28.23
N ASP A 96 -8.00 0.64 -27.71
CA ASP A 96 -8.26 1.86 -28.50
C ASP A 96 -7.30 2.95 -27.98
N PRO A 97 -6.03 2.91 -28.39
CA PRO A 97 -5.04 3.87 -27.93
C PRO A 97 -5.32 5.27 -28.49
N PRO A 98 -5.10 6.33 -27.71
CA PRO A 98 -5.27 7.69 -28.17
C PRO A 98 -4.32 7.99 -29.35
N PRO A 99 -4.70 8.87 -30.30
CA PRO A 99 -3.91 9.16 -31.50
C PRO A 99 -2.59 9.88 -31.22
N GLY A 100 -2.52 10.65 -30.13
CA GLY A 100 -1.34 11.42 -29.71
C GLY A 100 -0.47 10.72 -28.67
N ASP A 101 -0.02 11.51 -27.68
CA ASP A 101 0.66 10.96 -26.50
C ASP A 101 -0.35 10.23 -25.62
N ALA A 102 -0.08 8.97 -25.34
CA ALA A 102 -0.93 8.16 -24.47
C ALA A 102 -1.05 8.73 -23.04
N PHE A 103 -0.11 9.56 -22.60
CA PHE A 103 -0.13 10.21 -21.29
C PHE A 103 -0.89 11.55 -21.28
N ALA A 104 -1.22 12.14 -22.44
CA ALA A 104 -1.82 13.48 -22.54
C ALA A 104 -3.01 13.71 -21.61
N VAL A 105 -3.97 12.77 -21.54
CA VAL A 105 -5.18 12.88 -20.71
C VAL A 105 -4.86 12.94 -19.20
N ARG A 106 -3.73 12.39 -18.78
CA ARG A 106 -3.26 12.33 -17.38
C ARG A 106 -2.18 13.36 -17.08
N ASN A 107 -1.70 14.05 -18.10
CA ASN A 107 -0.64 15.04 -17.98
C ASN A 107 -1.23 16.43 -17.66
N PRO A 108 -1.07 16.98 -16.44
CA PRO A 108 -1.56 18.32 -16.11
C PRO A 108 -0.91 19.44 -16.98
N GLN A 109 0.18 19.10 -17.67
CA GLN A 109 0.99 20.01 -18.48
C GLN A 109 0.91 19.68 -19.98
N ALA A 110 -0.14 18.89 -20.38
CA ALA A 110 -0.32 18.51 -21.77
C ALA A 110 -0.51 19.75 -22.65
N LEU A 111 0.18 19.76 -23.78
CA LEU A 111 0.00 20.72 -24.86
C LEU A 111 -1.08 20.25 -25.84
N ALA A 112 -1.66 21.13 -26.63
CA ALA A 112 -2.66 20.76 -27.63
C ALA A 112 -2.14 19.67 -28.61
N ILE A 113 -0.87 19.75 -28.99
CA ILE A 113 -0.22 18.76 -29.86
C ILE A 113 -0.12 17.36 -29.24
N ASP A 114 -0.05 17.24 -27.91
CA ASP A 114 -0.02 15.93 -27.23
C ASP A 114 -1.27 15.10 -27.51
N TYR A 115 -2.41 15.73 -27.78
CA TYR A 115 -3.66 15.03 -28.12
C TYR A 115 -3.75 14.58 -29.60
N GLU A 116 -2.92 15.17 -30.47
CA GLU A 116 -2.98 14.94 -31.91
C GLU A 116 -1.83 14.07 -32.44
N GLN A 117 -0.63 14.25 -31.86
CA GLN A 117 0.60 13.64 -32.36
C GLN A 117 1.44 13.02 -31.26
N THR A 118 1.92 11.80 -31.52
CA THR A 118 2.87 11.13 -30.64
C THR A 118 4.21 11.88 -30.64
N PRO A 119 4.76 12.28 -29.47
CA PRO A 119 6.06 12.95 -29.41
C PRO A 119 7.19 12.01 -29.86
N PRO A 120 8.16 12.51 -30.64
CA PRO A 120 9.37 11.76 -30.95
C PRO A 120 10.27 11.68 -29.72
N MET A 121 11.28 10.77 -29.77
CA MET A 121 12.34 10.72 -28.76
C MET A 121 13.30 11.88 -28.96
N PHE A 122 13.21 12.91 -28.14
CA PHE A 122 14.16 14.02 -28.11
C PHE A 122 15.45 13.63 -27.38
N LYS A 123 16.59 14.03 -27.93
CA LYS A 123 17.90 13.85 -27.29
C LYS A 123 18.10 14.94 -26.24
N VAL A 124 18.30 14.55 -24.99
CA VAL A 124 18.62 15.44 -23.87
C VAL A 124 20.12 15.51 -23.64
N SER A 125 20.78 14.34 -23.66
CA SER A 125 22.24 14.18 -23.57
C SER A 125 22.68 13.00 -24.45
N ASP A 126 23.94 12.61 -24.40
CA ASP A 126 24.42 11.43 -25.13
C ASP A 126 23.83 10.10 -24.61
N THR A 127 23.41 10.08 -23.36
CA THR A 127 22.82 8.89 -22.70
C THR A 127 21.33 9.01 -22.45
N HIS A 128 20.74 10.22 -22.53
CA HIS A 128 19.40 10.53 -22.07
C HIS A 128 18.48 10.99 -23.19
N TYR A 129 17.33 10.33 -23.35
CA TYR A 129 16.30 10.62 -24.35
C TYR A 129 14.91 10.58 -23.70
N ALA A 130 13.99 11.46 -24.13
CA ALA A 130 12.61 11.48 -23.65
C ALA A 130 11.62 11.85 -24.75
N ALA A 131 10.47 11.16 -24.78
CA ALA A 131 9.40 11.35 -25.74
C ALA A 131 8.35 12.32 -25.19
N THR A 132 8.62 13.60 -25.19
CA THR A 132 7.69 14.65 -24.75
C THR A 132 7.83 15.91 -25.58
N TRP A 133 6.72 16.50 -26.00
CA TRP A 133 6.72 17.78 -26.73
C TRP A 133 7.22 18.95 -25.88
N LEU A 134 7.33 18.80 -24.56
CA LEU A 134 7.94 19.82 -23.68
C LEU A 134 9.43 20.07 -23.95
N LEU A 135 10.08 19.19 -24.73
CA LEU A 135 11.48 19.35 -25.15
C LEU A 135 11.63 20.00 -26.52
N ASP A 136 10.53 20.27 -27.24
CA ASP A 136 10.57 21.01 -28.49
C ASP A 136 10.95 22.49 -28.20
N GLU A 137 11.76 23.08 -29.06
CA GLU A 137 12.25 24.47 -28.88
C GLU A 137 11.10 25.50 -28.81
N ARG A 138 9.95 25.18 -29.38
CA ARG A 138 8.74 26.03 -29.38
C ARG A 138 7.86 25.85 -28.16
N ALA A 139 8.14 24.84 -27.35
CA ALA A 139 7.33 24.55 -26.18
C ALA A 139 7.52 25.59 -25.07
N PRO A 140 6.50 25.86 -24.25
CA PRO A 140 6.66 26.68 -23.07
C PRO A 140 7.64 26.03 -22.09
N LYS A 141 8.50 26.83 -21.47
CA LYS A 141 9.41 26.35 -20.42
C LYS A 141 8.61 25.98 -19.18
N ILE A 142 8.35 24.70 -18.99
CA ILE A 142 7.66 24.17 -17.83
C ILE A 142 8.69 23.66 -16.82
N GLU A 143 8.57 24.11 -15.59
CA GLU A 143 9.45 23.67 -14.51
C GLU A 143 8.99 22.33 -13.95
N LYS A 144 9.97 21.49 -13.57
CA LYS A 144 9.71 20.24 -12.84
C LYS A 144 9.00 20.54 -11.52
N PRO A 145 8.21 19.60 -10.99
CA PRO A 145 7.63 19.73 -9.65
C PRO A 145 8.67 20.11 -8.60
N SER A 146 8.35 21.09 -7.73
CA SER A 146 9.26 21.62 -6.71
C SER A 146 9.84 20.52 -5.82
N ILE A 147 9.03 19.52 -5.49
CA ILE A 147 9.40 18.37 -4.66
C ILE A 147 10.57 17.55 -5.25
N LEU A 148 10.66 17.47 -6.58
CA LEU A 148 11.79 16.83 -7.25
C LEU A 148 13.02 17.74 -7.25
N LYS A 149 12.83 19.08 -7.33
CA LYS A 149 13.94 20.05 -7.33
C LYS A 149 14.65 20.10 -5.98
N GLU A 150 13.91 20.15 -4.89
CA GLU A 150 14.45 20.26 -3.53
C GLU A 150 15.38 19.11 -3.19
N ARG A 151 14.98 17.87 -3.45
CA ARG A 151 15.82 16.68 -3.21
C ARG A 151 17.00 16.56 -4.17
N LEU A 152 16.86 16.99 -5.41
CA LEU A 152 17.97 17.00 -6.37
C LEU A 152 19.07 17.99 -5.94
N GLN A 153 18.72 19.08 -5.22
CA GLN A 153 19.67 20.03 -4.68
C GLN A 153 20.31 19.57 -3.36
N GLU A 154 19.59 18.84 -2.53
CA GLU A 154 20.11 18.26 -1.29
C GLU A 154 21.20 17.20 -1.54
N ASN A 155 21.06 16.41 -2.62
CA ASN A 155 22.06 15.38 -2.98
C ASN A 155 23.31 15.95 -3.67
N SER A 156 23.24 17.15 -4.24
CA SER A 156 24.38 17.74 -4.95
C SER A 156 25.40 18.47 -4.05
N GLY A 157 25.28 18.43 -2.74
CA GLY A 157 26.30 19.07 -1.91
C GLY A 157 26.05 19.34 -0.43
N ARG A 158 25.21 18.60 0.28
CA ARG A 158 25.15 18.73 1.75
C ARG A 158 24.78 17.43 2.46
N LYS A 159 25.73 16.99 3.30
CA LYS A 159 25.43 16.22 4.52
C LYS A 159 24.52 17.09 5.40
N GLN A 160 23.23 16.98 5.29
CA GLN A 160 22.33 17.47 6.33
C GLN A 160 21.82 16.27 7.12
N LYS A 161 22.16 16.29 8.42
CA LYS A 161 21.42 15.58 9.44
C LYS A 161 19.95 15.93 9.27
N PRO A 162 19.02 14.99 9.49
CA PRO A 162 17.60 15.31 9.46
C PRO A 162 17.36 16.46 10.43
N ASP A 163 16.95 17.60 9.90
CA ASP A 163 16.57 18.76 10.70
C ASP A 163 15.42 18.31 11.60
N LYS A 164 15.67 18.42 12.91
CA LYS A 164 14.69 18.28 13.98
C LYS A 164 13.69 19.46 13.95
N LYS A 165 13.12 19.77 12.81
CA LYS A 165 11.95 20.65 12.74
C LYS A 165 10.71 19.78 12.63
N GLU A 166 10.13 19.62 13.78
CA GLU A 166 8.77 19.26 14.11
C GLU A 166 7.80 19.34 12.93
N MET A 167 7.51 18.20 12.32
CA MET A 167 6.16 18.00 11.79
C MET A 167 5.25 17.85 13.00
N SER A 168 4.75 18.96 13.51
CA SER A 168 3.71 19.02 14.52
C SER A 168 2.40 18.47 13.94
N PHE A 169 2.25 17.17 13.85
CA PHE A 169 0.94 16.53 13.76
C PHE A 169 0.27 16.63 15.13
N LEU A 170 -0.27 17.81 15.41
CA LEU A 170 -1.07 18.12 16.60
C LEU A 170 -2.47 17.48 16.58
N GLN A 171 -2.61 16.26 16.04
CA GLN A 171 -3.88 15.51 16.14
C GLN A 171 -3.76 14.25 17.02
N LYS A 172 -2.62 13.99 17.67
CA LYS A 172 -2.34 12.70 18.34
C LYS A 172 -2.73 12.62 19.80
N THR A 173 -3.16 13.70 20.44
CA THR A 173 -3.56 13.67 21.85
C THR A 173 -4.97 13.12 22.05
N GLU A 174 -5.85 13.29 21.08
CA GLU A 174 -7.23 12.80 21.15
C GLU A 174 -7.36 11.29 20.87
N GLN A 175 -6.51 10.70 20.04
CA GLN A 175 -6.56 9.26 19.73
C GLN A 175 -6.20 8.36 20.91
N LYS A 176 -5.36 8.81 21.86
CA LYS A 176 -5.06 8.04 23.08
C LYS A 176 -6.27 7.87 24.01
N GLN A 177 -7.30 8.69 23.85
CA GLN A 177 -8.54 8.66 24.65
C GLN A 177 -9.69 7.94 23.92
N ALA A 178 -9.55 7.63 22.62
CA ALA A 178 -10.61 6.96 21.86
C ALA A 178 -10.88 5.54 22.42
N PRO A 179 -12.16 5.11 22.48
CA PRO A 179 -12.52 3.79 22.97
C PRO A 179 -11.94 2.68 22.09
N VAL A 180 -11.67 1.52 22.71
CA VAL A 180 -11.21 0.33 22.00
C VAL A 180 -12.37 -0.25 21.19
N LEU A 181 -12.21 -0.33 19.85
CA LEU A 181 -13.19 -0.90 18.96
C LEU A 181 -13.13 -2.43 18.93
N ILE A 182 -11.91 -2.97 18.75
CA ILE A 182 -11.65 -4.41 18.73
C ILE A 182 -10.36 -4.72 19.48
N GLU A 183 -10.37 -5.81 20.23
CA GLU A 183 -9.21 -6.29 20.96
C GLU A 183 -9.07 -7.80 20.79
N ALA A 184 -7.88 -8.23 20.45
CA ALA A 184 -7.47 -9.64 20.45
C ALA A 184 -6.62 -9.90 21.71
N ARG A 185 -6.91 -10.96 22.45
CA ARG A 185 -6.14 -11.39 23.63
C ARG A 185 -5.70 -12.83 23.44
N ASN A 186 -4.38 -13.04 23.43
CA ASN A 186 -3.73 -14.34 23.28
C ASN A 186 -4.33 -15.16 22.13
N LEU A 187 -4.64 -14.47 21.01
CA LEU A 187 -5.33 -15.07 19.86
C LEU A 187 -4.51 -16.19 19.27
N LYS A 188 -5.17 -17.35 19.05
CA LYS A 188 -4.57 -18.51 18.42
C LYS A 188 -5.45 -18.99 17.26
N GLN A 189 -4.79 -19.29 16.14
CA GLN A 189 -5.42 -19.95 15.00
C GLN A 189 -4.49 -21.03 14.48
N HIS A 190 -4.83 -22.26 14.83
CA HIS A 190 -4.08 -23.44 14.45
C HIS A 190 -4.88 -24.25 13.43
N PHE A 191 -4.22 -24.70 12.37
CA PHE A 191 -4.82 -25.54 11.33
C PHE A 191 -4.26 -26.95 11.42
N ARG A 192 -5.10 -27.91 11.76
CA ARG A 192 -4.74 -29.32 11.76
C ARG A 192 -4.81 -29.86 10.33
N ILE A 193 -3.66 -30.16 9.75
CA ILE A 193 -3.55 -30.70 8.39
C ILE A 193 -3.65 -32.23 8.39
N ARG A 194 -2.98 -32.86 9.38
CA ARG A 194 -3.02 -34.31 9.62
C ARG A 194 -3.11 -34.54 11.12
N SER A 195 -3.25 -35.80 11.51
CA SER A 195 -3.32 -36.20 12.93
C SER A 195 -2.09 -35.79 13.74
N ASP A 196 -0.93 -35.75 13.09
CA ASP A 196 0.40 -35.50 13.64
C ASP A 196 0.98 -34.15 13.25
N TYR A 197 0.30 -33.39 12.35
CA TYR A 197 0.83 -32.11 11.85
C TYR A 197 -0.19 -30.97 11.97
N THR A 198 0.16 -29.98 12.77
CA THR A 198 -0.63 -28.75 13.01
C THR A 198 0.19 -27.52 12.67
N ILE A 199 -0.35 -26.63 11.84
CA ILE A 199 0.22 -25.35 11.53
C ILE A 199 -0.28 -24.33 12.56
N HIS A 200 0.64 -23.70 13.28
CA HIS A 200 0.39 -22.62 14.22
C HIS A 200 0.45 -21.29 13.49
N ALA A 201 -0.56 -21.01 12.67
CA ALA A 201 -0.56 -19.83 11.79
C ALA A 201 -0.66 -18.52 12.59
N VAL A 202 -1.34 -18.53 13.73
CA VAL A 202 -1.37 -17.44 14.72
C VAL A 202 -1.21 -18.09 16.08
N ASP A 203 -0.25 -17.64 16.86
CA ASP A 203 0.08 -18.19 18.16
C ASP A 203 0.42 -17.11 19.16
N ASP A 204 -0.50 -16.84 20.08
CA ASP A 204 -0.35 -15.86 21.17
C ASP A 204 -0.24 -14.40 20.67
N VAL A 205 -1.16 -13.97 19.80
CA VAL A 205 -1.20 -12.60 19.29
C VAL A 205 -2.19 -11.76 20.09
N SER A 206 -1.70 -10.64 20.66
CA SER A 206 -2.52 -9.71 21.43
C SER A 206 -2.30 -8.28 20.95
N PHE A 207 -3.39 -7.60 20.60
CA PHE A 207 -3.39 -6.18 20.24
C PHE A 207 -4.79 -5.60 20.30
N ARG A 208 -4.88 -4.29 20.19
CA ARG A 208 -6.14 -3.54 20.17
C ARG A 208 -6.14 -2.49 19.09
N ILE A 209 -7.30 -2.25 18.50
CA ILE A 209 -7.55 -1.17 17.55
C ILE A 209 -8.59 -0.24 18.16
N ARG A 210 -8.29 1.05 18.19
CA ARG A 210 -9.18 2.09 18.73
C ARG A 210 -10.10 2.62 17.63
N GLU A 211 -11.17 3.29 18.02
CA GLU A 211 -12.04 3.97 17.06
C GLU A 211 -11.28 5.07 16.32
N GLY A 212 -11.39 5.07 14.97
CA GLY A 212 -10.70 6.01 14.10
C GLY A 212 -9.21 5.77 13.90
N GLU A 213 -8.64 4.69 14.47
CA GLU A 213 -7.23 4.33 14.31
C GLU A 213 -6.97 3.55 13.02
N ILE A 214 -5.84 3.84 12.39
CA ILE A 214 -5.28 3.02 11.31
C ILE A 214 -4.11 2.21 11.92
N MET A 215 -4.34 0.94 12.18
CA MET A 215 -3.30 0.00 12.59
C MET A 215 -2.76 -0.76 11.39
N ALA A 216 -1.45 -0.81 11.22
CA ALA A 216 -0.81 -1.69 10.26
C ALA A 216 -0.32 -2.99 10.91
N LEU A 217 -0.36 -4.09 10.14
CA LEU A 217 0.23 -5.36 10.50
C LEU A 217 1.17 -5.79 9.39
N VAL A 218 2.47 -5.89 9.71
CA VAL A 218 3.54 -6.14 8.74
C VAL A 218 4.35 -7.38 9.10
N GLY A 219 5.14 -7.88 8.16
CA GLY A 219 6.00 -9.06 8.31
C GLY A 219 6.05 -9.87 7.01
N GLU A 220 6.87 -10.90 6.97
CA GLU A 220 7.05 -11.77 5.79
C GLU A 220 5.78 -12.54 5.41
N THR A 221 5.72 -12.99 4.16
CA THR A 221 4.63 -13.85 3.67
C THR A 221 4.58 -15.15 4.49
N GLY A 222 3.38 -15.56 4.88
CA GLY A 222 3.19 -16.74 5.71
C GLY A 222 3.36 -16.54 7.21
N CYS A 223 3.75 -15.34 7.70
CA CYS A 223 3.90 -15.10 9.14
C CYS A 223 2.57 -14.99 9.93
N GLY A 224 1.40 -15.12 9.26
CA GLY A 224 0.10 -15.18 9.93
C GLY A 224 -0.78 -13.93 9.81
N LYS A 225 -0.38 -12.86 9.13
CA LYS A 225 -1.14 -11.59 8.98
C LYS A 225 -2.56 -11.80 8.46
N SER A 226 -2.70 -12.41 7.27
CA SER A 226 -4.01 -12.65 6.65
C SER A 226 -4.86 -13.62 7.48
N THR A 227 -4.24 -14.58 8.19
CA THR A 227 -4.95 -15.48 9.10
C THR A 227 -5.50 -14.70 10.29
N THR A 228 -4.70 -13.81 10.90
CA THR A 228 -5.13 -12.92 11.97
C THR A 228 -6.31 -12.05 11.52
N ALA A 229 -6.20 -11.42 10.35
CA ALA A 229 -7.25 -10.60 9.75
C ALA A 229 -8.56 -11.36 9.56
N ARG A 230 -8.51 -12.56 8.96
CA ARG A 230 -9.69 -13.42 8.72
C ARG A 230 -10.32 -13.92 10.01
N THR A 231 -9.51 -14.14 11.05
CA THR A 231 -9.99 -14.53 12.38
C THR A 231 -10.73 -13.37 13.03
N LEU A 232 -10.16 -12.13 12.95
CA LEU A 232 -10.83 -10.91 13.44
C LEU A 232 -12.10 -10.58 12.66
N ALA A 233 -12.12 -10.80 11.35
CA ALA A 233 -13.32 -10.62 10.53
C ALA A 233 -14.41 -11.68 10.82
N GLY A 234 -14.11 -12.68 11.64
CA GLY A 234 -15.05 -13.77 11.97
C GLY A 234 -15.21 -14.81 10.84
N ILE A 235 -14.32 -14.82 9.84
CA ILE A 235 -14.25 -15.86 8.79
C ILE A 235 -13.75 -17.17 9.39
N TYR A 236 -12.68 -17.08 10.20
CA TYR A 236 -12.21 -18.22 10.99
C TYR A 236 -12.69 -18.08 12.45
N ARG A 237 -12.94 -19.20 13.08
CA ARG A 237 -13.15 -19.27 14.53
C ARG A 237 -11.80 -19.46 15.19
N PRO A 238 -11.44 -18.63 16.17
CA PRO A 238 -10.19 -18.82 16.89
C PRO A 238 -10.11 -20.19 17.53
N THR A 239 -8.95 -20.83 17.51
CA THR A 239 -8.69 -22.10 18.18
C THR A 239 -8.32 -21.89 19.65
N GLY A 240 -7.95 -20.64 20.05
CA GLY A 240 -7.69 -20.21 21.41
C GLY A 240 -7.62 -18.69 21.51
N GLY A 241 -7.56 -18.20 22.73
CA GLY A 241 -7.62 -16.76 23.01
C GLY A 241 -9.04 -16.19 22.92
N GLU A 242 -9.15 -14.87 22.96
CA GLU A 242 -10.43 -14.16 23.00
C GLU A 242 -10.42 -12.94 22.11
N ILE A 243 -11.58 -12.64 21.52
CA ILE A 243 -11.83 -11.41 20.75
C ILE A 243 -12.90 -10.61 21.52
N PHE A 244 -12.64 -9.31 21.71
CA PHE A 244 -13.59 -8.37 22.25
C PHE A 244 -13.95 -7.35 21.18
N TYR A 245 -15.23 -7.08 21.01
CA TYR A 245 -15.72 -6.06 20.09
C TYR A 245 -16.57 -5.05 20.87
N GLN A 246 -16.17 -3.78 20.83
CA GLN A 246 -16.80 -2.71 21.64
C GLN A 246 -16.89 -3.06 23.14
N GLY A 247 -15.82 -3.65 23.68
CA GLY A 247 -15.73 -4.05 25.10
C GLY A 247 -16.47 -5.35 25.45
N ALA A 248 -17.26 -5.93 24.54
CA ALA A 248 -17.97 -7.18 24.77
C ALA A 248 -17.22 -8.37 24.16
N ARG A 249 -17.09 -9.45 24.90
CA ARG A 249 -16.48 -10.69 24.40
C ARG A 249 -17.31 -11.28 23.27
N VAL A 250 -16.67 -11.61 22.16
CA VAL A 250 -17.30 -12.30 21.03
C VAL A 250 -17.43 -13.80 21.38
N PRO A 251 -18.64 -14.36 21.39
CA PRO A 251 -18.84 -15.73 21.85
C PRO A 251 -18.36 -16.77 20.83
N ASP A 252 -17.75 -17.87 21.28
CA ASP A 252 -17.20 -18.91 20.42
C ASP A 252 -18.26 -19.83 19.80
N LYS A 253 -19.27 -20.22 20.56
CA LYS A 253 -20.27 -21.24 20.15
C LYS A 253 -21.69 -20.73 20.06
N LYS A 254 -22.29 -20.25 21.14
CA LYS A 254 -23.64 -19.70 21.17
C LYS A 254 -23.56 -18.18 21.16
N ASP A 255 -24.34 -17.53 20.31
CA ASP A 255 -24.39 -16.07 20.18
C ASP A 255 -25.82 -15.55 20.45
N PRO A 256 -26.27 -15.60 21.72
CA PRO A 256 -27.63 -15.24 22.10
C PRO A 256 -27.96 -13.75 21.85
N PHE A 257 -26.93 -12.91 21.76
CA PHE A 257 -27.09 -11.47 21.57
C PHE A 257 -26.79 -11.00 20.14
N GLY A 258 -26.50 -11.92 19.23
CA GLY A 258 -26.21 -11.60 17.83
C GLY A 258 -24.91 -10.81 17.62
N MET A 259 -23.96 -10.90 18.56
CA MET A 259 -22.69 -10.15 18.53
C MET A 259 -21.88 -10.46 17.27
N ARG A 260 -21.82 -11.73 16.86
CA ARG A 260 -21.12 -12.12 15.62
C ARG A 260 -21.78 -11.52 14.40
N LYS A 261 -23.11 -11.52 14.31
CA LYS A 261 -23.84 -10.90 13.20
C LYS A 261 -23.59 -9.38 13.16
N LYS A 262 -23.58 -8.72 14.33
CA LYS A 262 -23.22 -7.31 14.45
C LYS A 262 -21.81 -7.08 13.94
N MET A 263 -20.83 -7.84 14.42
CA MET A 263 -19.44 -7.76 14.02
C MET A 263 -19.27 -7.98 12.51
N GLN A 264 -19.87 -9.01 11.92
CA GLN A 264 -19.83 -9.29 10.48
C GLN A 264 -20.46 -8.18 9.62
N THR A 265 -21.39 -7.43 10.17
CA THR A 265 -22.00 -6.28 9.46
C THR A 265 -21.13 -5.03 9.56
N GLU A 266 -20.53 -4.79 10.73
CA GLU A 266 -19.77 -3.58 11.05
C GLU A 266 -18.28 -3.71 10.72
N ILE A 267 -17.76 -4.93 10.52
CA ILE A 267 -16.41 -5.22 10.05
C ILE A 267 -16.49 -5.70 8.61
N GLN A 268 -15.84 -4.99 7.71
CA GLN A 268 -15.78 -5.37 6.30
C GLN A 268 -14.34 -5.70 5.91
N MET A 269 -14.16 -6.71 5.05
CA MET A 269 -12.85 -7.14 4.59
C MET A 269 -12.66 -6.86 3.11
N ILE A 270 -11.53 -6.25 2.77
CA ILE A 270 -11.03 -6.10 1.41
C ILE A 270 -9.92 -7.15 1.24
N PHE A 271 -10.12 -8.07 0.31
CA PHE A 271 -9.21 -9.20 0.08
C PHE A 271 -8.06 -8.80 -0.85
N GLN A 272 -6.95 -9.51 -0.72
CA GLN A 272 -5.71 -9.34 -1.49
C GLN A 272 -5.93 -9.36 -3.01
N ASP A 273 -6.69 -10.32 -3.51
CA ASP A 273 -7.06 -10.40 -4.92
C ASP A 273 -8.50 -9.90 -5.12
N SER A 274 -8.63 -8.60 -5.46
CA SER A 274 -9.93 -8.01 -5.77
C SER A 274 -10.58 -8.65 -7.00
N GLY A 275 -9.80 -9.19 -7.94
CA GLY A 275 -10.31 -9.90 -9.12
C GLY A 275 -11.00 -11.21 -8.74
N ALA A 276 -10.36 -12.01 -7.89
CA ALA A 276 -10.94 -13.25 -7.38
C ALA A 276 -12.10 -13.04 -6.40
N ALA A 277 -12.11 -11.89 -5.69
CA ALA A 277 -13.14 -11.55 -4.72
C ALA A 277 -14.47 -11.06 -5.36
N LEU A 278 -14.44 -10.67 -6.64
CA LEU A 278 -15.61 -10.21 -7.38
C LEU A 278 -16.14 -11.33 -8.28
N ASN A 279 -17.43 -11.65 -8.15
CA ASN A 279 -18.05 -12.71 -8.97
C ASN A 279 -18.03 -12.29 -10.47
N PRO A 280 -17.30 -13.01 -11.35
CA PRO A 280 -17.12 -12.62 -12.76
C PRO A 280 -18.40 -12.69 -13.60
N ARG A 281 -19.46 -13.36 -13.10
CA ARG A 281 -20.75 -13.51 -13.79
C ARG A 281 -21.72 -12.37 -13.49
N MET A 282 -21.47 -11.61 -12.42
CA MET A 282 -22.34 -10.53 -11.97
C MET A 282 -21.89 -9.19 -12.57
N SER A 283 -22.84 -8.26 -12.77
CA SER A 283 -22.49 -6.87 -13.05
C SER A 283 -21.95 -6.17 -11.80
N ILE A 284 -21.17 -5.10 -12.00
CA ILE A 284 -20.62 -4.32 -10.89
C ILE A 284 -21.73 -3.81 -9.96
N ARG A 285 -22.85 -3.38 -10.53
CA ARG A 285 -24.02 -3.00 -9.74
C ARG A 285 -24.52 -4.12 -8.84
N GLN A 286 -24.62 -5.34 -9.36
CA GLN A 286 -25.05 -6.50 -8.58
C GLN A 286 -24.07 -6.79 -7.45
N ILE A 287 -22.77 -6.78 -7.75
CA ILE A 287 -21.70 -7.03 -6.77
C ILE A 287 -21.70 -6.00 -5.65
N MET A 288 -21.84 -4.71 -5.97
CA MET A 288 -21.83 -3.66 -4.96
C MET A 288 -23.06 -3.75 -4.06
N LEU A 289 -24.25 -4.04 -4.61
CA LEU A 289 -25.50 -4.07 -3.86
C LEU A 289 -25.75 -5.38 -3.10
N GLU A 290 -25.01 -6.45 -3.41
CA GLU A 290 -25.20 -7.78 -2.82
C GLU A 290 -25.13 -7.78 -1.27
N PRO A 291 -24.09 -7.20 -0.61
CA PRO A 291 -23.98 -7.22 0.84
C PRO A 291 -25.15 -6.50 1.53
N VAL A 292 -25.57 -5.37 0.96
CA VAL A 292 -26.68 -4.57 1.50
C VAL A 292 -28.00 -5.33 1.41
N LYS A 293 -28.24 -6.03 0.29
CA LYS A 293 -29.43 -6.87 0.10
C LYS A 293 -29.48 -8.04 1.08
N ILE A 294 -28.32 -8.71 1.30
CA ILE A 294 -28.21 -9.83 2.24
C ILE A 294 -28.45 -9.36 3.69
N SER A 295 -27.81 -8.26 4.08
CA SER A 295 -27.93 -7.72 5.43
C SER A 295 -29.28 -7.05 5.70
N ARG A 296 -30.04 -6.69 4.66
CA ARG A 296 -31.28 -5.90 4.71
C ARG A 296 -31.13 -4.57 5.46
N ARG A 297 -29.95 -3.97 5.42
CA ARG A 297 -29.63 -2.75 6.16
C ARG A 297 -30.34 -1.52 5.60
N ILE A 298 -30.45 -1.43 4.27
CA ILE A 298 -31.21 -0.40 3.56
C ILE A 298 -32.34 -1.10 2.80
N ARG A 299 -33.59 -0.75 3.10
CA ARG A 299 -34.78 -1.34 2.47
C ARG A 299 -35.38 -0.45 1.39
N ASP A 300 -35.20 0.85 1.54
CA ASP A 300 -35.67 1.84 0.57
C ASP A 300 -34.75 1.80 -0.68
N ARG A 301 -35.41 1.64 -1.83
CA ARG A 301 -34.72 1.52 -3.11
C ARG A 301 -34.08 2.82 -3.56
N GLU A 302 -34.78 3.94 -3.35
CA GLU A 302 -34.27 5.25 -3.75
C GLU A 302 -33.09 5.66 -2.88
N MET A 303 -33.16 5.44 -1.58
CA MET A 303 -32.07 5.65 -0.64
C MET A 303 -30.85 4.81 -1.00
N LEU A 304 -31.06 3.55 -1.41
CA LEU A 304 -29.97 2.66 -1.83
C LEU A 304 -29.29 3.14 -3.11
N GLU A 305 -30.08 3.62 -4.10
CA GLU A 305 -29.54 4.17 -5.35
C GLU A 305 -28.74 5.47 -5.10
N ASN A 306 -29.26 6.36 -4.28
CA ASN A 306 -28.56 7.60 -3.92
C ASN A 306 -27.24 7.27 -3.22
N ARG A 307 -27.26 6.33 -2.29
CA ARG A 307 -26.05 5.88 -1.58
C ARG A 307 -25.03 5.23 -2.53
N LEU A 308 -25.47 4.46 -3.50
CA LEU A 308 -24.60 3.87 -4.52
C LEU A 308 -23.89 4.97 -5.33
N ARG A 309 -24.61 6.01 -5.78
CA ARG A 309 -24.01 7.13 -6.51
C ARG A 309 -23.00 7.91 -5.67
N GLU A 310 -23.30 8.15 -4.40
CA GLU A 310 -22.37 8.78 -3.47
C GLU A 310 -21.07 7.98 -3.35
N ILE A 311 -21.17 6.67 -3.16
CA ILE A 311 -19.99 5.79 -3.05
C ILE A 311 -19.18 5.74 -4.34
N LEU A 312 -19.82 5.73 -5.51
CA LEU A 312 -19.10 5.82 -6.78
C LEU A 312 -18.27 7.11 -6.86
N LYS A 313 -18.89 8.25 -6.50
CA LYS A 313 -18.18 9.53 -6.45
C LYS A 313 -17.06 9.54 -5.43
N GLU A 314 -17.29 9.02 -4.22
CA GLU A 314 -16.27 8.92 -3.17
C GLU A 314 -15.07 8.06 -3.60
N THR A 315 -15.32 6.96 -4.33
CA THR A 315 -14.28 6.05 -4.83
C THR A 315 -13.70 6.47 -6.17
N GLY A 316 -14.18 7.58 -6.76
CA GLY A 316 -13.71 8.09 -8.06
C GLY A 316 -14.05 7.16 -9.23
N LEU A 317 -15.22 6.53 -9.19
CA LEU A 317 -15.73 5.66 -10.22
C LEU A 317 -16.87 6.33 -10.98
N ASP A 318 -16.91 6.14 -12.30
CA ASP A 318 -18.02 6.61 -13.15
C ASP A 318 -19.21 5.65 -13.11
N GLU A 319 -20.43 6.16 -13.23
CA GLU A 319 -21.65 5.33 -13.23
C GLU A 319 -21.69 4.30 -14.37
N SER A 320 -21.02 4.56 -15.50
CA SER A 320 -20.98 3.64 -16.65
C SER A 320 -20.40 2.27 -16.31
N ILE A 321 -19.57 2.17 -15.24
CA ILE A 321 -19.03 0.88 -14.81
C ILE A 321 -20.08 -0.07 -14.25
N LEU A 322 -21.22 0.43 -13.77
CA LEU A 322 -22.23 -0.38 -13.10
C LEU A 322 -22.81 -1.50 -13.97
N ALA A 323 -22.85 -1.27 -15.29
CA ALA A 323 -23.32 -2.26 -16.24
C ALA A 323 -22.23 -3.30 -16.62
N LYS A 324 -20.95 -2.96 -16.39
CA LYS A 324 -19.81 -3.81 -16.74
C LYS A 324 -19.67 -5.01 -15.81
N LYS A 325 -18.87 -5.99 -16.25
CA LYS A 325 -18.43 -7.13 -15.46
C LYS A 325 -16.98 -6.91 -14.95
N PRO A 326 -16.52 -7.62 -13.91
CA PRO A 326 -15.17 -7.46 -13.35
C PRO A 326 -14.04 -7.62 -14.38
N GLY A 327 -14.20 -8.52 -15.36
CA GLY A 327 -13.20 -8.73 -16.41
C GLY A 327 -12.99 -7.55 -17.38
N GLU A 328 -13.95 -6.62 -17.42
CA GLU A 328 -13.90 -5.41 -18.27
C GLU A 328 -13.26 -4.22 -17.56
N LEU A 329 -12.86 -4.39 -16.29
CA LEU A 329 -12.27 -3.33 -15.46
C LEU A 329 -10.76 -3.49 -15.33
N SER A 330 -10.04 -2.38 -15.21
CA SER A 330 -8.63 -2.38 -14.82
C SER A 330 -8.46 -2.86 -13.36
N GLY A 331 -7.24 -3.25 -12.95
CA GLY A 331 -6.93 -3.64 -11.58
C GLY A 331 -7.32 -2.58 -10.55
N GLY A 332 -6.98 -1.32 -10.82
CA GLY A 332 -7.34 -0.20 -9.95
C GLY A 332 -8.86 0.07 -9.88
N GLN A 333 -9.59 -0.13 -10.98
CA GLN A 333 -11.05 -0.03 -10.98
C GLN A 333 -11.67 -1.16 -10.15
N ARG A 334 -11.21 -2.42 -10.31
CA ARG A 334 -11.66 -3.54 -9.48
C ARG A 334 -11.42 -3.27 -7.99
N GLN A 335 -10.25 -2.74 -7.64
CA GLN A 335 -9.94 -2.38 -6.26
C GLN A 335 -10.88 -1.31 -5.70
N ARG A 336 -11.15 -0.25 -6.47
CA ARG A 336 -12.12 0.80 -6.08
C ARG A 336 -13.54 0.26 -5.93
N VAL A 337 -13.95 -0.71 -6.75
CA VAL A 337 -15.22 -1.44 -6.60
C VAL A 337 -15.25 -2.23 -5.29
N ALA A 338 -14.19 -2.95 -4.95
CA ALA A 338 -14.09 -3.70 -3.70
C ALA A 338 -14.16 -2.78 -2.47
N ILE A 339 -13.49 -1.62 -2.52
CA ILE A 339 -13.59 -0.56 -1.50
C ILE A 339 -15.03 -0.05 -1.41
N GLY A 340 -15.64 0.35 -2.53
CA GLY A 340 -16.99 0.88 -2.58
C GLY A 340 -18.04 -0.11 -2.06
N ARG A 341 -17.89 -1.42 -2.41
CA ARG A 341 -18.72 -2.50 -1.87
C ARG A 341 -18.65 -2.56 -0.34
N SER A 342 -17.47 -2.41 0.23
CA SER A 342 -17.28 -2.42 1.68
C SER A 342 -17.89 -1.17 2.34
N LEU A 343 -17.75 0.01 1.72
CA LEU A 343 -18.27 1.28 2.22
C LEU A 343 -19.82 1.35 2.22
N LEU A 344 -20.49 0.65 1.29
CA LEU A 344 -21.96 0.57 1.25
C LEU A 344 -22.53 -0.07 2.53
N MET A 345 -21.74 -0.85 3.24
CA MET A 345 -22.11 -1.46 4.52
C MET A 345 -21.94 -0.52 5.71
N GLU A 346 -21.42 0.70 5.52
CA GLU A 346 -21.11 1.67 6.57
C GLU A 346 -20.36 1.01 7.74
N PRO A 347 -19.16 0.47 7.47
CA PRO A 347 -18.43 -0.29 8.46
C PRO A 347 -17.87 0.62 9.57
N ARG A 348 -17.62 0.05 10.75
CA ARG A 348 -16.78 0.68 11.79
C ARG A 348 -15.32 0.31 11.66
N LEU A 349 -15.04 -0.88 11.12
CA LEU A 349 -13.69 -1.37 10.85
C LEU A 349 -13.60 -1.91 9.42
N ILE A 350 -12.60 -1.45 8.69
CA ILE A 350 -12.20 -2.08 7.43
C ILE A 350 -10.89 -2.83 7.66
N ILE A 351 -10.89 -4.12 7.34
CA ILE A 351 -9.69 -4.94 7.30
C ILE A 351 -9.26 -5.05 5.84
N ALA A 352 -8.13 -4.47 5.51
CA ALA A 352 -7.59 -4.47 4.15
C ALA A 352 -6.36 -5.41 4.09
N ASP A 353 -6.56 -6.58 3.49
CA ASP A 353 -5.53 -7.63 3.35
C ASP A 353 -4.78 -7.42 2.04
N GLU A 354 -3.60 -6.81 2.10
CA GLU A 354 -2.72 -6.46 0.97
C GLU A 354 -3.45 -5.75 -0.20
N PRO A 355 -4.21 -4.68 0.07
CA PRO A 355 -5.15 -4.12 -0.90
C PRO A 355 -4.48 -3.43 -2.11
N ILE A 356 -3.17 -3.28 -2.11
CA ILE A 356 -2.41 -2.55 -3.14
C ILE A 356 -1.32 -3.41 -3.82
N ALA A 357 -1.12 -4.66 -3.39
CA ALA A 357 0.02 -5.51 -3.78
C ALA A 357 0.14 -5.77 -5.29
N SER A 358 -0.98 -5.80 -6.02
CA SER A 358 -1.01 -6.10 -7.47
C SER A 358 -1.17 -4.88 -8.35
N LEU A 359 -1.02 -3.68 -7.78
CA LEU A 359 -1.24 -2.41 -8.48
C LEU A 359 0.10 -1.72 -8.76
N ASP A 360 0.15 -0.95 -9.84
CA ASP A 360 1.30 -0.07 -10.11
C ASP A 360 1.39 1.08 -9.09
N ILE A 361 2.60 1.63 -8.91
CA ILE A 361 2.91 2.64 -7.88
C ILE A 361 1.94 3.83 -7.93
N SER A 362 1.57 4.29 -9.13
CA SER A 362 0.70 5.45 -9.26
C SER A 362 -0.72 5.17 -8.76
N ILE A 363 -1.22 3.97 -9.00
CA ILE A 363 -2.53 3.52 -8.50
C ILE A 363 -2.46 3.18 -7.01
N GLN A 364 -1.37 2.59 -6.54
CA GLN A 364 -1.14 2.37 -5.10
C GLN A 364 -1.26 3.68 -4.33
N ALA A 365 -0.55 4.73 -4.77
CA ALA A 365 -0.63 6.06 -4.15
C ALA A 365 -2.06 6.63 -4.15
N GLN A 366 -2.81 6.47 -5.26
CA GLN A 366 -4.21 6.90 -5.32
C GLN A 366 -5.09 6.15 -4.31
N ILE A 367 -4.92 4.84 -4.17
CA ILE A 367 -5.72 4.02 -3.23
C ILE A 367 -5.37 4.36 -1.79
N VAL A 368 -4.09 4.57 -1.47
CA VAL A 368 -3.66 4.96 -0.13
C VAL A 368 -4.22 6.34 0.25
N MET A 369 -4.18 7.32 -0.67
CA MET A 369 -4.80 8.63 -0.47
C MET A 369 -6.32 8.53 -0.31
N LEU A 370 -6.97 7.65 -1.07
CA LEU A 370 -8.40 7.36 -0.93
C LEU A 370 -8.71 6.82 0.47
N PHE A 371 -7.96 5.84 0.98
CA PHE A 371 -8.14 5.32 2.34
C PHE A 371 -7.98 6.39 3.40
N LYS A 372 -6.94 7.22 3.29
CA LYS A 372 -6.68 8.32 4.23
C LYS A 372 -7.82 9.35 4.24
N LYS A 373 -8.28 9.76 3.05
CA LYS A 373 -9.41 10.67 2.89
C LYS A 373 -10.69 10.09 3.52
N LEU A 374 -11.03 8.86 3.16
CA LEU A 374 -12.23 8.19 3.66
C LEU A 374 -12.19 8.00 5.19
N GLN A 375 -11.03 7.68 5.76
CA GLN A 375 -10.87 7.58 7.20
C GLN A 375 -11.09 8.92 7.90
N GLN A 376 -10.54 10.01 7.37
CA GLN A 376 -10.72 11.35 7.93
C GLN A 376 -12.19 11.82 7.86
N GLU A 377 -12.87 11.56 6.73
CA GLU A 377 -14.26 11.99 6.51
C GLU A 377 -15.28 11.14 7.28
N LYS A 378 -15.06 9.82 7.35
CA LYS A 378 -16.03 8.86 7.89
C LYS A 378 -15.67 8.36 9.29
N ARG A 379 -14.45 8.58 9.76
CA ARG A 379 -13.91 8.18 11.08
C ARG A 379 -14.00 6.68 11.38
N PHE A 380 -14.01 5.81 10.37
CA PHE A 380 -13.89 4.38 10.63
C PHE A 380 -12.44 3.97 10.87
N SER A 381 -12.26 2.84 11.55
CA SER A 381 -10.94 2.29 11.87
C SER A 381 -10.45 1.39 10.75
N PHE A 382 -9.13 1.25 10.63
CA PHE A 382 -8.52 0.33 9.68
C PHE A 382 -7.59 -0.67 10.38
N LEU A 383 -7.60 -1.92 9.89
CA LEU A 383 -6.48 -2.85 10.00
C LEU A 383 -5.90 -3.02 8.59
N PHE A 384 -4.72 -2.46 8.37
CA PHE A 384 -4.05 -2.45 7.09
C PHE A 384 -2.92 -3.49 7.08
N ILE A 385 -3.05 -4.54 6.28
CA ILE A 385 -1.99 -5.54 6.09
C ILE A 385 -1.23 -5.19 4.83
N ALA A 386 0.07 -5.04 4.95
CA ALA A 386 0.95 -4.75 3.83
C ALA A 386 2.30 -5.44 3.97
N HIS A 387 2.95 -5.67 2.85
CA HIS A 387 4.35 -6.01 2.76
C HIS A 387 5.21 -4.78 2.40
N ASP A 388 4.62 -3.74 1.77
CA ASP A 388 5.28 -2.46 1.50
C ASP A 388 5.24 -1.56 2.74
N LEU A 389 6.38 -1.52 3.41
CA LEU A 389 6.56 -0.73 4.63
C LEU A 389 6.59 0.77 4.37
N SER A 390 6.93 1.21 3.15
CA SER A 390 6.93 2.62 2.79
C SER A 390 5.53 3.22 2.86
N MET A 391 4.55 2.48 2.32
CA MET A 391 3.13 2.87 2.39
C MET A 391 2.57 2.79 3.82
N VAL A 392 3.02 1.80 4.61
CA VAL A 392 2.65 1.67 6.03
C VAL A 392 3.11 2.89 6.82
N ARG A 393 4.37 3.33 6.63
CA ARG A 393 4.91 4.53 7.28
C ARG A 393 4.05 5.77 7.01
N PHE A 394 3.49 5.87 5.81
CA PHE A 394 2.68 7.00 5.39
C PHE A 394 1.24 6.94 5.92
N LEU A 395 0.64 5.75 5.99
CA LEU A 395 -0.79 5.58 6.24
C LEU A 395 -1.13 5.35 7.71
N SER A 396 -0.33 4.55 8.45
CA SER A 396 -0.74 4.02 9.75
C SER A 396 -0.32 4.88 10.95
N ASP A 397 -1.14 4.81 12.00
CA ASP A 397 -0.86 5.42 13.32
C ASP A 397 0.01 4.50 14.16
N THR A 398 -0.32 3.20 14.18
CA THR A 398 0.36 2.15 14.95
C THR A 398 0.73 1.01 14.02
N THR A 399 1.89 0.41 14.23
CA THR A 399 2.35 -0.74 13.45
C THR A 399 2.74 -1.90 14.35
N GLY A 400 2.21 -3.07 14.05
CA GLY A 400 2.60 -4.35 14.65
C GLY A 400 3.40 -5.19 13.66
N VAL A 401 4.50 -5.77 14.11
CA VAL A 401 5.38 -6.64 13.32
C VAL A 401 5.12 -8.08 13.71
N MET A 402 4.77 -8.91 12.74
CA MET A 402 4.54 -10.35 12.93
C MET A 402 5.67 -11.19 12.36
N LYS A 403 6.07 -12.22 13.09
CA LYS A 403 6.97 -13.29 12.64
C LYS A 403 6.51 -14.64 13.17
N ASN A 404 6.51 -15.67 12.32
CA ASN A 404 6.19 -17.06 12.69
C ASN A 404 4.94 -17.22 13.56
N GLY A 405 3.85 -16.52 13.19
CA GLY A 405 2.57 -16.58 13.90
C GLY A 405 2.50 -15.73 15.17
N LYS A 406 3.54 -15.01 15.53
CA LYS A 406 3.63 -14.21 16.76
C LYS A 406 3.83 -12.73 16.44
N LEU A 407 3.31 -11.87 17.29
CA LEU A 407 3.64 -10.46 17.28
C LEU A 407 4.99 -10.29 18.00
N VAL A 408 5.98 -9.65 17.35
CA VAL A 408 7.34 -9.49 17.91
C VAL A 408 7.62 -8.06 18.37
N GLU A 409 7.02 -7.06 17.73
CA GLU A 409 7.14 -5.66 18.11
C GLU A 409 5.86 -4.91 17.73
N MET A 410 5.45 -3.96 18.56
CA MET A 410 4.33 -3.06 18.29
C MET A 410 4.63 -1.68 18.84
N ALA A 411 4.52 -0.65 18.02
CA ALA A 411 4.76 0.73 18.43
C ALA A 411 3.96 1.73 17.56
N PRO A 412 3.87 3.01 17.98
CA PRO A 412 3.50 4.08 17.09
C PRO A 412 4.37 4.03 15.83
N THR A 413 3.77 4.13 14.65
CA THR A 413 4.48 3.89 13.39
C THR A 413 5.76 4.72 13.27
N LYS A 414 5.71 6.00 13.61
CA LYS A 414 6.89 6.86 13.59
C LYS A 414 8.03 6.30 14.45
N GLU A 415 7.72 5.90 15.68
CA GLU A 415 8.71 5.37 16.65
C GLU A 415 9.30 4.05 16.15
N LEU A 416 8.48 3.15 15.62
CA LEU A 416 8.93 1.86 15.08
C LEU A 416 9.91 2.03 13.92
N PHE A 417 9.69 3.02 13.04
CA PHE A 417 10.58 3.29 11.91
C PHE A 417 11.86 4.04 12.29
N GLU A 418 11.81 4.90 13.31
CA GLU A 418 12.96 5.69 13.76
C GLU A 418 13.84 4.94 14.77
N ASN A 419 13.24 4.06 15.57
CA ASN A 419 13.91 3.36 16.68
C ASN A 419 13.40 1.92 16.84
N PRO A 420 13.54 1.05 15.82
CA PRO A 420 13.14 -0.35 15.91
C PRO A 420 14.00 -1.08 16.95
N GLN A 421 13.37 -1.87 17.81
CA GLN A 421 14.05 -2.54 18.92
C GLN A 421 14.30 -4.03 18.64
N HIS A 422 13.33 -4.70 18.00
CA HIS A 422 13.49 -6.12 17.70
C HIS A 422 14.43 -6.31 16.50
N PRO A 423 15.43 -7.22 16.56
CA PRO A 423 16.39 -7.44 15.45
C PRO A 423 15.72 -7.80 14.12
N TYR A 424 14.62 -8.55 14.16
CA TYR A 424 13.83 -8.83 12.97
C TYR A 424 13.21 -7.56 12.36
N THR A 425 12.71 -6.65 13.19
CA THR A 425 12.16 -5.37 12.71
C THR A 425 13.26 -4.54 12.05
N GLN A 426 14.46 -4.52 12.63
CA GLN A 426 15.62 -3.83 12.05
C GLN A 426 15.99 -4.41 10.68
N SER A 427 16.04 -5.74 10.57
CA SER A 427 16.26 -6.44 9.30
C SER A 427 15.20 -6.09 8.26
N LEU A 428 13.92 -6.18 8.65
CA LEU A 428 12.78 -5.89 7.78
C LEU A 428 12.80 -4.43 7.27
N LEU A 429 13.11 -3.47 8.12
CA LEU A 429 13.23 -2.05 7.75
C LEU A 429 14.47 -1.77 6.90
N SER A 430 15.56 -2.51 7.11
CA SER A 430 16.77 -2.38 6.29
C SER A 430 16.56 -2.83 4.84
N ALA A 431 15.57 -3.68 4.60
CA ALA A 431 15.21 -4.19 3.28
C ALA A 431 14.31 -3.25 2.46
N ILE A 432 13.84 -2.13 3.04
CA ILE A 432 13.09 -1.12 2.30
C ILE A 432 14.03 -0.45 1.29
N HIS A 433 13.71 -0.56 0.01
CA HIS A 433 14.50 0.09 -1.04
C HIS A 433 14.26 1.60 -1.10
N ILE A 434 15.33 2.36 -1.32
CA ILE A 434 15.26 3.81 -1.50
C ILE A 434 15.38 4.11 -3.00
N PRO A 435 14.49 4.94 -3.58
CA PRO A 435 14.57 5.31 -4.99
C PRO A 435 15.66 6.37 -5.24
N ASP A 436 16.88 6.03 -4.87
CA ASP A 436 18.09 6.85 -5.00
C ASP A 436 19.27 5.93 -5.36
N PRO A 437 19.74 5.91 -6.63
CA PRO A 437 20.78 5.00 -7.08
C PRO A 437 22.10 5.13 -6.30
N LEU A 438 22.49 6.34 -5.89
CA LEU A 438 23.77 6.57 -5.21
C LEU A 438 23.73 6.10 -3.75
N GLU A 439 22.58 6.27 -3.09
CA GLU A 439 22.40 5.84 -1.71
C GLU A 439 22.07 4.34 -1.63
N GLU A 440 21.20 3.84 -2.51
CA GLU A 440 20.72 2.45 -2.46
C GLU A 440 21.86 1.46 -2.76
N ARG A 441 22.77 1.79 -3.68
CA ARG A 441 23.95 0.94 -3.99
C ARG A 441 24.95 0.82 -2.83
N LYS A 442 24.96 1.77 -1.87
CA LYS A 442 25.85 1.74 -0.68
C LYS A 442 25.24 0.98 0.49
N ARG A 443 23.92 0.77 0.48
CA ARG A 443 23.20 0.15 1.59
C ARG A 443 23.56 -1.33 1.70
N ARG A 444 23.66 -1.78 2.95
CA ARG A 444 23.81 -3.19 3.29
C ARG A 444 22.59 -3.65 4.05
N LEU A 445 22.10 -4.84 3.73
CA LEU A 445 21.03 -5.48 4.45
C LEU A 445 21.52 -5.89 5.85
N ILE A 446 20.66 -5.71 6.84
CA ILE A 446 20.88 -6.27 8.18
C ILE A 446 20.30 -7.68 8.14
N GLU A 447 21.17 -8.69 8.23
CA GLU A 447 20.72 -10.07 8.31
C GLU A 447 20.14 -10.35 9.70
N TYR A 448 19.00 -11.03 9.70
CA TYR A 448 18.41 -11.53 10.94
C TYR A 448 18.67 -13.01 11.06
N GLU A 449 19.36 -13.38 12.13
CA GLU A 449 19.54 -14.75 12.55
C GLU A 449 18.50 -15.08 13.64
N GLU A 450 17.76 -16.15 13.43
CA GLU A 450 16.73 -16.56 14.39
C GLU A 450 17.39 -17.05 15.69
N PRO A 451 17.11 -16.43 16.83
CA PRO A 451 17.66 -16.90 18.10
C PRO A 451 17.13 -18.30 18.41
N GLN A 452 17.94 -19.14 19.03
CA GLN A 452 17.59 -20.53 19.37
C GLN A 452 16.35 -20.64 20.28
N SER A 453 15.99 -19.57 21.00
CA SER A 453 14.73 -19.42 21.75
C SER A 453 14.29 -17.97 21.70
N LEU A 454 13.08 -17.70 21.18
CA LEU A 454 12.40 -16.43 21.43
C LEU A 454 11.92 -16.45 22.87
N GLY A 455 12.27 -15.42 23.64
CA GLY A 455 11.76 -15.25 25.00
C GLY A 455 10.22 -15.18 25.02
N GLU A 456 9.60 -15.63 26.09
CA GLU A 456 8.14 -15.65 26.24
C GLU A 456 7.58 -14.32 26.77
N GLY A 457 8.44 -13.34 27.08
CA GLY A 457 8.07 -12.08 27.73
C GLY A 457 7.94 -10.89 26.79
N TRP A 458 7.02 -9.98 27.15
CA TRP A 458 6.93 -8.65 26.56
C TRP A 458 7.66 -7.64 27.44
N LYS A 459 8.46 -6.78 26.83
CA LYS A 459 9.04 -5.60 27.48
C LYS A 459 8.35 -4.36 26.96
N GLU A 460 7.71 -3.63 27.85
CA GLU A 460 7.16 -2.31 27.54
C GLU A 460 8.29 -1.28 27.66
N LEU A 461 8.60 -0.60 26.56
CA LEU A 461 9.65 0.41 26.50
C LEU A 461 9.09 1.81 26.68
N SER A 462 7.87 2.03 26.21
CA SER A 462 7.08 3.24 26.43
C SER A 462 5.60 2.88 26.49
N ALA A 463 4.74 3.83 26.85
CA ALA A 463 3.28 3.62 26.99
C ALA A 463 2.58 2.99 25.78
N CYS A 464 3.26 2.87 24.63
CA CYS A 464 2.72 2.28 23.39
C CYS A 464 3.77 1.51 22.59
N HIS A 465 5.00 1.32 23.08
CA HIS A 465 6.05 0.56 22.43
C HIS A 465 6.37 -0.69 23.24
N CYS A 466 6.02 -1.83 22.67
CA CYS A 466 6.22 -3.15 23.27
C CYS A 466 7.06 -4.02 22.33
N VAL A 467 8.04 -4.70 22.88
CA VAL A 467 8.92 -5.63 22.15
C VAL A 467 8.94 -6.98 22.83
N ARG A 468 8.95 -8.05 22.08
CA ARG A 468 9.13 -9.41 22.59
C ARG A 468 10.63 -9.67 22.74
N ILE A 469 11.04 -10.14 23.94
CA ILE A 469 12.45 -10.35 24.28
C ILE A 469 12.79 -11.81 24.09
#